data_53e11b2d3413d146dc395083c47162ab
#
_entry.id   53e11b2d3413d146dc395083c47162ab
#
_cell.length_a   1.000
_cell.length_b   1.000
_cell.length_c   1.000
_cell.angle_alpha   90.00
_cell.angle_beta   90.00
_cell.angle_gamma   90.00
#
_symmetry.space_group_name_H-M   'P 1'
#
loop_
_entity.id
_entity.type
_entity.pdbx_description
1 polymer ?
#
loop_
_entity_poly.entity_id
_entity_poly.type
_entity_poly.pdbx_seq_one_letter_code
_entity_poly.pdbx_strand_id
1 'polypeptide(L)' 'MPKIQWSALPETLRKHLLLRLKERHITEEDLLKLMLWRQSEPQAPEGLWYKDFGSFKICGEGRFPKTFLLRGQPAKGQPL' A
#
# COMPACT_ATOMS: atom_id res chain seq x y z
N MET A 1 11.60 -16.59 1.51
CA MET A 1 11.15 -15.57 0.56
C MET A 1 11.41 -14.20 1.10
N PRO A 2 11.73 -13.19 0.26
CA PRO A 2 11.95 -11.84 0.76
C PRO A 2 10.67 -11.22 1.29
N LYS A 3 10.82 -10.37 2.30
CA LYS A 3 9.71 -9.61 2.86
C LYS A 3 9.66 -8.24 2.20
N ILE A 4 8.48 -7.63 2.19
CA ILE A 4 8.32 -6.27 1.68
C ILE A 4 9.14 -5.32 2.54
N GLN A 5 9.94 -4.47 1.90
CA GLN A 5 10.81 -3.51 2.59
C GLN A 5 10.09 -2.17 2.76
N TRP A 6 9.51 -1.97 3.92
CA TRP A 6 8.77 -0.74 4.21
C TRP A 6 9.67 0.47 4.38
N SER A 7 10.94 0.26 4.74
CA SER A 7 11.93 1.33 4.82
C SER A 7 12.22 1.98 3.47
N ALA A 8 11.93 1.26 2.38
CA ALA A 8 12.08 1.78 1.02
C ALA A 8 10.85 2.55 0.53
N LEU A 9 9.82 2.71 1.37
CA LEU A 9 8.61 3.44 1.03
C LEU A 9 8.96 4.91 0.76
N PRO A 10 8.66 5.46 -0.44
CA PRO A 10 8.99 6.85 -0.74
C PRO A 10 8.32 7.82 0.23
N GLU A 11 9.06 8.84 0.64
CA GLU A 11 8.53 9.86 1.54
C GLU A 11 7.35 10.60 0.90
N THR A 12 7.40 10.84 -0.40
CA THR A 12 6.30 11.46 -1.13
C THR A 12 5.03 10.63 -1.05
N LEU A 13 5.15 9.30 -1.07
CA LEU A 13 4.01 8.40 -0.93
C LEU A 13 3.37 8.56 0.45
N ARG A 14 4.18 8.61 1.51
CA ARG A 14 3.68 8.81 2.87
C ARG A 14 2.97 10.15 3.03
N LYS A 15 3.53 11.20 2.46
CA LYS A 15 2.92 12.54 2.48
C LYS A 15 1.59 12.54 1.75
N HIS A 16 1.51 11.88 0.60
CA HIS A 16 0.27 11.80 -0.17
C HIS A 16 -0.81 11.01 0.58
N LEU A 17 -0.44 9.92 1.26
CA LEU A 17 -1.39 9.15 2.06
C LEU A 17 -1.97 10.00 3.20
N LEU A 18 -1.12 10.75 3.90
CA LEU A 18 -1.57 11.62 4.97
C LEU A 18 -2.48 12.74 4.46
N LEU A 19 -2.15 13.31 3.29
CA LEU A 19 -2.98 14.33 2.67
C LEU A 19 -4.35 13.78 2.31
N ARG A 20 -4.42 12.58 1.71
CA ARG A 20 -5.68 11.96 1.34
C ARG A 20 -6.53 11.60 2.56
N LEU A 21 -5.88 11.20 3.66
CA LEU A 21 -6.56 10.97 4.93
C LEU A 21 -7.19 12.26 5.44
N LYS A 22 -6.46 13.37 5.39
CA LYS A 22 -6.94 14.69 5.79
C LYS A 22 -8.10 15.16 4.92
N GLU A 23 -8.07 14.86 3.62
CA GLU A 23 -9.13 15.18 2.67
C GLU A 23 -10.31 14.20 2.73
N ARG A 24 -10.23 13.18 3.58
CA ARG A 24 -11.24 12.12 3.76
C ARG A 24 -11.43 11.21 2.54
N HIS A 25 -10.42 11.14 1.66
CA HIS A 25 -10.41 10.16 0.57
C HIS A 25 -9.98 8.78 1.05
N ILE A 26 -9.28 8.71 2.18
CA ILE A 26 -8.84 7.49 2.85
C ILE A 26 -9.41 7.52 4.26
N THR A 27 -9.87 6.36 4.76
CA THR A 27 -10.38 6.27 6.12
C THR A 27 -9.29 5.85 7.09
N GLU A 28 -9.43 6.27 8.36
CA GLU A 28 -8.51 5.86 9.43
C GLU A 28 -8.55 4.35 9.64
N GLU A 29 -9.74 3.76 9.49
CA GLU A 29 -9.92 2.32 9.62
C GLU A 29 -9.10 1.56 8.58
N ASP A 30 -9.12 2.01 7.34
CA ASP A 30 -8.35 1.37 6.27
C ASP A 30 -6.85 1.59 6.46
N LEU A 31 -6.46 2.76 6.96
CA LEU A 31 -5.06 3.02 7.29
C LEU A 31 -4.58 2.09 8.40
N LEU A 32 -5.43 1.82 9.39
CA LEU A 32 -5.12 0.85 10.44
C LEU A 32 -4.91 -0.56 9.85
N LYS A 33 -5.73 -0.95 8.88
CA LYS A 33 -5.55 -2.23 8.17
C LYS A 33 -4.17 -2.31 7.52
N LEU A 34 -3.71 -1.22 6.91
CA LEU A 34 -2.37 -1.16 6.34
C LEU A 34 -1.30 -1.36 7.42
N MET A 35 -1.45 -0.71 8.56
CA MET A 35 -0.49 -0.84 9.65
C MET A 35 -0.44 -2.27 10.19
N LEU A 36 -1.59 -2.91 10.35
CA LEU A 36 -1.66 -4.30 10.81
C LEU A 36 -1.05 -5.26 9.80
N TRP A 37 -1.32 -5.05 8.52
CA TRP A 37 -0.73 -5.87 7.45
C TRP A 37 0.79 -5.72 7.44
N ARG A 38 1.27 -4.50 7.59
CA ARG A 38 2.70 -4.21 7.66
C ARG A 38 3.37 -4.93 8.84
N GLN A 39 2.70 -4.95 10.00
CA GLN A 39 3.21 -5.64 11.19
C GLN A 39 3.25 -7.16 11.01
N SER A 40 2.40 -7.70 10.14
CA SER A 40 2.41 -9.14 9.84
C SER A 40 3.60 -9.57 9.00
N GLU A 41 4.45 -8.63 8.58
CA GLU A 41 5.63 -8.86 7.76
C GLU A 41 5.32 -9.66 6.51
N PRO A 42 4.46 -9.13 5.61
CA PRO A 42 4.02 -9.87 4.43
C PRO A 42 5.18 -10.17 3.49
N GLN A 43 5.12 -11.33 2.85
CA GLN A 43 6.13 -11.73 1.88
C GLN A 43 5.93 -10.97 0.57
N ALA A 44 7.04 -10.59 -0.05
CA ALA A 44 7.02 -9.90 -1.32
C ALA A 44 6.91 -10.91 -2.45
N PRO A 45 5.89 -10.81 -3.33
CA PRO A 45 5.82 -11.65 -4.52
C PRO A 45 6.83 -11.19 -5.56
N GLU A 46 7.05 -12.02 -6.57
CA GLU A 46 7.82 -11.61 -7.74
C GLU A 46 6.93 -10.78 -8.66
N GLY A 47 7.46 -9.67 -9.17
CA GLY A 47 6.76 -8.81 -10.10
C GLY A 47 5.79 -7.86 -9.42
N LEU A 48 4.83 -7.37 -10.18
CA LEU A 48 3.86 -6.37 -9.71
C LEU A 48 2.84 -6.99 -8.77
N TRP A 49 2.51 -6.25 -7.72
CA TRP A 49 1.50 -6.66 -6.75
C TRP A 49 0.72 -5.46 -6.23
N TYR A 50 -0.43 -5.74 -5.63
CA TYR A 50 -1.18 -4.71 -4.91
C TYR A 50 -1.92 -5.32 -3.73
N LYS A 51 -2.25 -4.47 -2.75
CA LYS A 51 -3.07 -4.86 -1.60
C LYS A 51 -4.19 -3.84 -1.45
N ASP A 52 -5.43 -4.32 -1.52
CA ASP A 52 -6.63 -3.49 -1.38
C ASP A 52 -7.02 -3.37 0.09
N PHE A 53 -7.17 -2.14 0.58
CA PHE A 53 -7.59 -1.86 1.95
C PHE A 53 -9.01 -1.29 2.03
N GLY A 54 -9.67 -1.13 0.89
CA GLY A 54 -11.01 -0.56 0.80
C GLY A 54 -11.01 0.81 0.14
N SER A 55 -10.65 1.85 0.86
CA SER A 55 -10.61 3.20 0.30
C SER A 55 -9.36 3.45 -0.55
N PHE A 56 -8.33 2.61 -0.44
CA PHE A 56 -7.11 2.74 -1.22
C PHE A 56 -6.43 1.38 -1.39
N LYS A 57 -5.45 1.34 -2.31
CA LYS A 57 -4.62 0.17 -2.55
C LYS A 57 -3.16 0.58 -2.51
N ILE A 58 -2.30 -0.27 -1.95
CA ILE A 58 -0.85 -0.09 -2.05
C ILE A 58 -0.35 -0.98 -3.17
N CYS A 59 0.46 -0.41 -4.05
CA CYS A 59 1.03 -1.13 -5.19
C CYS A 59 2.54 -1.16 -5.08
N GLY A 60 3.15 -2.24 -5.53
CA GLY A 60 4.60 -2.38 -5.51
C GLY A 60 5.09 -3.38 -6.53
N GLU A 61 6.39 -3.57 -6.56
CA GLU A 61 7.07 -4.54 -7.40
C GLU A 61 8.17 -5.20 -6.59
N GLY A 62 8.16 -6.54 -6.53
CA GLY A 62 9.11 -7.26 -5.70
C GLY A 62 8.99 -6.82 -4.24
N ARG A 63 10.10 -6.47 -3.62
CA ARG A 63 10.14 -6.05 -2.22
C ARG A 63 9.81 -4.58 -1.99
N PHE A 64 9.60 -3.81 -3.06
CA PHE A 64 9.53 -2.36 -2.98
C PHE A 64 8.09 -1.86 -3.20
N PRO A 65 7.43 -1.33 -2.17
CA PRO A 65 6.19 -0.58 -2.38
C PRO A 65 6.51 0.69 -3.16
N LYS A 66 5.71 1.01 -4.17
CA LYS A 66 6.01 2.11 -5.08
C LYS A 66 4.99 3.23 -5.06
N THR A 67 3.71 2.91 -4.96
CA THR A 67 2.66 3.91 -5.05
C THR A 67 1.38 3.40 -4.39
N PHE A 68 0.39 4.27 -4.33
CA PHE A 68 -0.94 3.86 -3.91
C PHE A 68 -1.97 4.38 -4.92
N LEU A 69 -3.12 3.73 -4.92
CA LEU A 69 -4.26 4.11 -5.75
C LEU A 69 -5.48 4.30 -4.86
N LEU A 70 -6.35 5.21 -5.23
CA LEU A 70 -7.61 5.44 -4.54
C LEU A 70 -8.67 4.48 -5.06
N ARG A 71 -9.81 4.43 -4.35
CA ARG A 71 -10.94 3.60 -4.76
C ARG A 71 -11.36 3.93 -6.20
N GLY A 72 -11.63 2.90 -6.98
CA GLY A 72 -12.05 3.05 -8.37
C GLY A 72 -10.92 3.08 -9.38
N GLN A 73 -9.67 3.21 -8.93
CA GLN A 73 -8.52 3.16 -9.82
C GLN A 73 -8.08 1.71 -10.00
N PRO A 74 -7.90 1.24 -11.25
CA PRO A 74 -7.50 -0.14 -11.50
C PRO A 74 -6.04 -0.36 -11.10
N ALA A 75 -5.77 -1.48 -10.43
CA ALA A 75 -4.43 -1.89 -10.07
C ALA A 75 -3.98 -3.04 -10.97
N LYS A 76 -2.68 -3.16 -11.18
CA LYS A 76 -2.08 -4.23 -11.98
C LYS A 76 -1.24 -5.13 -11.10
N GLY A 77 -1.16 -6.39 -11.47
CA GLY A 77 -0.33 -7.36 -10.79
C GLY A 77 -1.12 -8.32 -9.93
N GLN A 78 -0.41 -8.98 -9.02
CA GLN A 78 -0.99 -10.00 -8.16
C GLN A 78 -1.70 -9.37 -6.97
N PRO A 79 -2.98 -9.69 -6.72
CA PRO A 79 -3.65 -9.24 -5.49
C PRO A 79 -3.13 -10.00 -4.27
N LEU A 80 -2.85 -9.29 -3.23
CA LEU A 80 -2.39 -9.88 -1.97
C LEU A 80 -3.47 -9.94 -0.90
#